data_85aa7bd35cba49213f7c45e922bf018c
#
_entry.id   85aa7bd35cba49213f7c45e922bf018c
#
_cell.length_a   1.000
_cell.length_b   1.000
_cell.length_c   1.000
_cell.angle_alpha   90.00
_cell.angle_beta   90.00
_cell.angle_gamma   90.00
#
_symmetry.space_group_name_H-M   'P 1'
#
loop_
_entity.id
_entity.type
_entity.pdbx_description
1 polymer ?
#
loop_
_entity_poly.entity_id
_entity_poly.type
_entity_poly.pdbx_seq_one_letter_code
_entity_poly.pdbx_strand_id
1 'polypeptide(L)'
;MKVRTYFFGCLLSVLMWQCAPKENEYVVIAGKGVAEDTAWMKVAEALQNKHRAALLSYREDPAELLPQLQQIHPRYVAIVEKPETLGRDYVMEMHRLSRKVDNDIYADFLWGIITGYDAAGAMKMVNNSTEPLIIKDAVASIWELHSAKWFDRYGWVDDHTQGMWGEKKSAQDTVVTYQLPQVPTKMLSRNRKGGFDTVMMPRVNPVDEMQTFYNLYATYNPDLVVTAAHATERNLEMPFSLGNIKAKDGQLYMDFPNDPQNMKESGKRKVYFAVGNCLIGNVNNTKESMAIAWMNSGNAATMIGYVVTTWHGRNGWGGLKYWL
;
A
#
# COMPACT_ATOMS: atom_id res chain seq x y z
N MET A 1 43.79 62.75 -36.04
CA MET A 1 44.02 61.51 -35.34
C MET A 1 42.65 60.84 -35.09
N LYS A 2 42.27 59.85 -35.91
CA LYS A 2 40.96 59.16 -35.81
C LYS A 2 41.18 57.85 -35.09
N VAL A 3 40.60 57.69 -33.86
CA VAL A 3 40.60 56.47 -33.10
C VAL A 3 39.45 55.57 -33.59
N ARG A 4 39.77 54.40 -34.13
CA ARG A 4 38.81 53.36 -34.52
C ARG A 4 38.61 52.45 -33.32
N THR A 5 37.40 52.47 -32.75
CA THR A 5 36.95 51.56 -31.72
C THR A 5 36.45 50.28 -32.39
N TYR A 6 37.11 49.15 -32.13
CA TYR A 6 36.64 47.84 -32.53
C TYR A 6 35.71 47.29 -31.45
N PHE A 7 34.44 47.08 -31.81
CA PHE A 7 33.48 46.37 -31.01
C PHE A 7 33.70 44.86 -31.20
N PHE A 8 34.20 44.18 -30.21
CA PHE A 8 34.30 42.73 -30.17
C PHE A 8 32.99 42.20 -29.62
N GLY A 9 32.08 41.75 -30.52
CA GLY A 9 30.84 41.05 -30.13
C GLY A 9 31.17 39.64 -29.69
N CYS A 10 31.16 39.38 -28.40
CA CYS A 10 31.14 38.02 -27.84
C CYS A 10 29.76 37.43 -28.02
N LEU A 11 29.62 36.56 -29.01
CA LEU A 11 28.44 35.70 -29.17
C LEU A 11 28.53 34.63 -28.11
N LEU A 12 27.85 34.82 -26.95
CA LEU A 12 27.63 33.76 -25.95
C LEU A 12 26.54 32.82 -26.53
N SER A 13 26.94 31.77 -27.19
CA SER A 13 26.10 30.63 -27.47
C SER A 13 25.79 29.87 -26.17
N VAL A 14 24.69 30.22 -25.52
CA VAL A 14 24.12 29.42 -24.45
C VAL A 14 23.67 28.10 -25.07
N LEU A 15 24.51 27.08 -24.98
CA LEU A 15 24.10 25.70 -25.18
C LEU A 15 23.11 25.36 -24.07
N MET A 16 21.82 25.58 -24.36
CA MET A 16 20.76 24.95 -23.61
C MET A 16 20.90 23.44 -23.84
N TRP A 17 21.57 22.76 -22.94
CA TRP A 17 21.40 21.33 -22.79
C TRP A 17 19.95 21.12 -22.39
N GLN A 18 19.07 20.98 -23.38
CA GLN A 18 17.79 20.34 -23.18
C GLN A 18 18.16 18.91 -22.77
N CYS A 19 17.94 18.55 -21.50
CA CYS A 19 17.80 17.17 -21.11
C CYS A 19 16.66 16.60 -21.94
N ALA A 20 16.97 16.02 -23.10
CA ALA A 20 16.02 15.20 -23.80
C ALA A 20 15.59 14.09 -22.81
N PRO A 21 14.30 13.85 -22.62
CA PRO A 21 13.87 12.74 -21.79
C PRO A 21 14.57 11.48 -22.32
N LYS A 22 15.25 10.76 -21.41
CA LYS A 22 15.94 9.53 -21.77
C LYS A 22 14.91 8.59 -22.39
N GLU A 23 15.06 8.25 -23.68
CA GLU A 23 14.21 7.24 -24.31
C GLU A 23 14.26 5.99 -23.43
N ASN A 24 13.08 5.46 -23.04
CA ASN A 24 12.91 4.28 -22.21
C ASN A 24 13.23 4.42 -20.70
N GLU A 25 12.99 5.57 -20.10
CA GLU A 25 13.06 5.69 -18.63
C GLU A 25 12.06 4.76 -17.91
N TYR A 26 11.01 4.35 -18.62
CA TYR A 26 9.93 3.51 -18.08
C TYR A 26 9.82 2.20 -18.88
N VAL A 27 9.73 1.09 -18.17
CA VAL A 27 9.51 -0.25 -18.72
C VAL A 27 8.22 -0.84 -18.17
N VAL A 28 7.43 -1.45 -19.02
CA VAL A 28 6.29 -2.28 -18.63
C VAL A 28 6.67 -3.74 -18.89
N ILE A 29 6.53 -4.58 -17.88
CA ILE A 29 6.72 -6.02 -17.99
C ILE A 29 5.34 -6.68 -18.00
N ALA A 30 5.02 -7.41 -19.05
CA ALA A 30 3.86 -8.29 -19.10
C ALA A 30 4.30 -9.68 -18.63
N GLY A 31 3.74 -10.16 -17.52
CA GLY A 31 4.01 -11.49 -17.00
C GLY A 31 3.58 -12.60 -17.95
N LYS A 32 4.07 -13.82 -17.71
CA LYS A 32 3.80 -14.99 -18.56
C LYS A 32 2.31 -15.15 -18.91
N GLY A 33 1.45 -15.23 -17.92
CA GLY A 33 0.02 -15.42 -18.14
C GLY A 33 -0.72 -14.19 -18.70
N VAL A 34 -0.09 -13.00 -18.64
CA VAL A 34 -0.61 -11.75 -19.20
C VAL A 34 -0.42 -11.71 -20.72
N ALA A 35 0.74 -12.09 -21.22
CA ALA A 35 1.04 -12.08 -22.65
C ALA A 35 0.11 -13.00 -23.47
N GLU A 36 -0.43 -14.04 -22.84
CA GLU A 36 -1.34 -15.02 -23.45
C GLU A 36 -2.83 -14.64 -23.30
N ASP A 37 -3.15 -13.57 -22.56
CA ASP A 37 -4.52 -13.16 -22.25
C ASP A 37 -4.81 -11.77 -22.79
N THR A 38 -5.68 -11.68 -23.79
CA THR A 38 -6.00 -10.42 -24.47
C THR A 38 -6.53 -9.33 -23.54
N ALA A 39 -7.29 -9.68 -22.50
CA ALA A 39 -7.84 -8.69 -21.57
C ALA A 39 -6.74 -8.12 -20.66
N TRP A 40 -5.85 -8.97 -20.16
CA TRP A 40 -4.71 -8.55 -19.36
C TRP A 40 -3.64 -7.84 -20.18
N MET A 41 -3.41 -8.29 -21.43
CA MET A 41 -2.47 -7.62 -22.33
C MET A 41 -2.84 -6.17 -22.60
N LYS A 42 -4.14 -5.86 -22.73
CA LYS A 42 -4.63 -4.49 -22.86
C LYS A 42 -4.25 -3.61 -21.66
N VAL A 43 -4.12 -4.16 -20.46
CA VAL A 43 -3.64 -3.42 -19.27
C VAL A 43 -2.17 -3.01 -19.45
N ALA A 44 -1.33 -3.94 -19.93
CA ALA A 44 0.09 -3.67 -20.21
C ALA A 44 0.24 -2.63 -21.32
N GLU A 45 -0.52 -2.77 -22.42
CA GLU A 45 -0.54 -1.82 -23.52
C GLU A 45 -1.01 -0.42 -23.10
N ALA A 46 -2.01 -0.33 -22.21
CA ALA A 46 -2.48 0.94 -21.68
C ALA A 46 -1.39 1.66 -20.87
N LEU A 47 -0.63 0.92 -20.04
CA LEU A 47 0.53 1.45 -19.33
C LEU A 47 1.66 1.86 -20.28
N GLN A 48 1.96 1.02 -21.26
CA GLN A 48 2.94 1.31 -22.31
C GLN A 48 2.62 2.65 -22.99
N ASN A 49 1.40 2.80 -23.44
CA ASN A 49 0.95 4.02 -24.14
C ASN A 49 0.99 5.24 -23.21
N LYS A 50 0.53 5.09 -21.96
CA LYS A 50 0.50 6.17 -20.97
C LYS A 50 1.89 6.73 -20.66
N HIS A 51 2.88 5.87 -20.52
CA HIS A 51 4.24 6.23 -20.13
C HIS A 51 5.23 6.28 -21.31
N ARG A 52 4.78 5.96 -22.52
CA ARG A 52 5.67 5.76 -23.69
C ARG A 52 6.78 4.76 -23.37
N ALA A 53 6.41 3.69 -22.67
CA ALA A 53 7.33 2.73 -22.11
C ALA A 53 7.79 1.68 -23.14
N ALA A 54 8.94 1.07 -22.91
CA ALA A 54 9.26 -0.20 -23.54
C ALA A 54 8.38 -1.31 -22.92
N LEU A 55 7.83 -2.18 -23.76
CA LEU A 55 7.02 -3.31 -23.33
C LEU A 55 7.85 -4.58 -23.49
N LEU A 56 8.10 -5.27 -22.38
CA LEU A 56 8.85 -6.52 -22.32
C LEU A 56 7.93 -7.65 -21.83
N SER A 57 8.25 -8.88 -22.18
CA SER A 57 7.59 -10.07 -21.66
C SER A 57 8.60 -11.22 -21.51
N TYR A 58 8.33 -12.11 -20.56
CA TYR A 58 9.13 -13.33 -20.36
C TYR A 58 8.22 -14.57 -20.48
N ARG A 59 8.84 -15.74 -20.68
CA ARG A 59 8.11 -17.00 -20.90
C ARG A 59 7.96 -17.84 -19.64
N GLU A 60 9.05 -17.97 -18.86
CA GLU A 60 9.08 -18.80 -17.66
C GLU A 60 9.54 -18.02 -16.44
N ASP A 61 10.64 -17.28 -16.55
CA ASP A 61 11.30 -16.65 -15.41
C ASP A 61 11.56 -15.16 -15.71
N PRO A 62 11.17 -14.23 -14.81
CA PRO A 62 11.51 -12.82 -14.96
C PRO A 62 13.00 -12.53 -15.17
N ALA A 63 13.90 -13.42 -14.73
CA ALA A 63 15.34 -13.29 -14.94
C ALA A 63 15.75 -13.32 -16.43
N GLU A 64 14.91 -13.83 -17.32
CA GLU A 64 15.10 -13.78 -18.78
C GLU A 64 15.24 -12.34 -19.30
N LEU A 65 14.67 -11.38 -18.57
CA LEU A 65 14.67 -9.97 -18.94
C LEU A 65 15.98 -9.24 -18.60
N LEU A 66 16.88 -9.85 -17.84
CA LEU A 66 18.10 -9.18 -17.36
C LEU A 66 18.91 -8.54 -18.49
N PRO A 67 19.21 -9.19 -19.63
CA PRO A 67 19.97 -8.57 -20.70
C PRO A 67 19.31 -7.31 -21.30
N GLN A 68 17.96 -7.34 -21.43
CA GLN A 68 17.19 -6.20 -21.94
C GLN A 68 17.15 -5.06 -20.93
N LEU A 69 16.98 -5.35 -19.63
CA LEU A 69 17.02 -4.35 -18.57
C LEU A 69 18.40 -3.72 -18.43
N GLN A 70 19.48 -4.51 -18.61
CA GLN A 70 20.86 -4.02 -18.67
C GLN A 70 21.12 -3.09 -19.87
N GLN A 71 20.47 -3.32 -21.00
CA GLN A 71 20.57 -2.44 -22.16
C GLN A 71 19.79 -1.14 -21.96
N ILE A 72 18.60 -1.21 -21.36
CA ILE A 72 17.68 -0.06 -21.21
C ILE A 72 18.08 0.80 -20.03
N HIS A 73 18.53 0.24 -18.91
CA HIS A 73 18.73 0.90 -17.63
C HIS A 73 17.53 1.74 -17.23
N PRO A 74 16.34 1.14 -17.03
CA PRO A 74 15.13 1.88 -16.72
C PRO A 74 15.22 2.50 -15.32
N ARG A 75 14.53 3.61 -15.12
CA ARG A 75 14.32 4.18 -13.79
C ARG A 75 13.08 3.62 -13.11
N TYR A 76 12.05 3.32 -13.89
CA TYR A 76 10.76 2.82 -13.42
C TYR A 76 10.37 1.55 -14.16
N VAL A 77 9.85 0.58 -13.42
CA VAL A 77 9.34 -0.69 -13.97
C VAL A 77 7.95 -0.95 -13.41
N ALA A 78 6.93 -1.02 -14.28
CA ALA A 78 5.62 -1.52 -13.91
C ALA A 78 5.49 -2.97 -14.37
N ILE A 79 5.08 -3.85 -13.48
CA ILE A 79 4.87 -5.26 -13.76
C ILE A 79 3.37 -5.51 -13.80
N VAL A 80 2.84 -5.91 -14.93
CA VAL A 80 1.46 -6.38 -15.03
C VAL A 80 1.45 -7.88 -14.85
N GLU A 81 0.77 -8.34 -13.79
CA GLU A 81 0.74 -9.77 -13.48
C GLU A 81 -0.63 -10.20 -12.92
N LYS A 82 -1.01 -11.44 -13.20
CA LYS A 82 -2.23 -12.04 -12.67
C LYS A 82 -2.06 -12.42 -11.20
N PRO A 83 -3.11 -12.30 -10.38
CA PRO A 83 -3.02 -12.63 -8.95
C PRO A 83 -2.64 -14.10 -8.70
N GLU A 84 -3.00 -15.01 -9.59
CA GLU A 84 -2.68 -16.42 -9.47
C GLU A 84 -1.19 -16.75 -9.63
N THR A 85 -0.41 -15.84 -10.18
CA THR A 85 1.04 -15.95 -10.28
C THR A 85 1.76 -15.26 -9.12
N LEU A 86 1.09 -14.28 -8.52
CA LEU A 86 1.70 -13.44 -7.49
C LEU A 86 1.77 -14.14 -6.14
N GLY A 87 2.99 -14.31 -5.66
CA GLY A 87 3.28 -14.83 -4.33
C GLY A 87 4.60 -14.27 -3.83
N ARG A 88 4.98 -14.72 -2.65
CA ARG A 88 6.24 -14.31 -2.02
C ARG A 88 7.45 -14.56 -2.93
N ASP A 89 7.52 -15.74 -3.53
CA ASP A 89 8.68 -16.14 -4.32
C ASP A 89 8.82 -15.26 -5.57
N TYR A 90 7.72 -14.97 -6.26
CA TYR A 90 7.70 -14.03 -7.38
C TYR A 90 8.22 -12.64 -6.99
N VAL A 91 7.74 -12.09 -5.86
CA VAL A 91 8.20 -10.78 -5.36
C VAL A 91 9.69 -10.82 -5.01
N MET A 92 10.18 -11.92 -4.44
CA MET A 92 11.60 -12.10 -4.13
C MET A 92 12.47 -12.20 -5.40
N GLU A 93 11.99 -12.84 -6.46
CA GLU A 93 12.67 -12.91 -7.75
C GLU A 93 12.75 -11.56 -8.42
N MET A 94 11.66 -10.81 -8.45
CA MET A 94 11.66 -9.44 -8.96
C MET A 94 12.58 -8.51 -8.16
N HIS A 95 12.60 -8.66 -6.84
CA HIS A 95 13.53 -7.92 -6.00
C HIS A 95 15.00 -8.27 -6.29
N ARG A 96 15.31 -9.55 -6.52
CA ARG A 96 16.66 -9.98 -6.93
C ARG A 96 17.01 -9.46 -8.33
N LEU A 97 16.08 -9.49 -9.27
CA LEU A 97 16.28 -8.98 -10.62
C LEU A 97 16.58 -7.48 -10.60
N SER A 98 15.84 -6.71 -9.77
CA SER A 98 16.06 -5.27 -9.67
C SER A 98 17.42 -4.84 -9.14
N ARG A 99 18.26 -5.77 -8.67
CA ARG A 99 19.60 -5.55 -8.12
C ARG A 99 20.71 -6.18 -8.94
N LYS A 100 20.44 -6.54 -10.18
CA LYS A 100 21.39 -7.25 -11.06
C LYS A 100 21.66 -6.51 -12.37
N VAL A 101 21.05 -5.33 -12.55
CA VAL A 101 21.21 -4.59 -13.81
C VAL A 101 22.61 -4.00 -13.90
N ASP A 102 23.17 -3.59 -12.79
CA ASP A 102 24.59 -3.22 -12.70
C ASP A 102 25.35 -4.09 -11.66
N ASN A 103 26.55 -3.64 -11.25
CA ASN A 103 27.44 -4.42 -10.38
C ASN A 103 27.42 -3.97 -8.92
N ASP A 104 26.55 -3.04 -8.55
CA ASP A 104 26.45 -2.62 -7.16
C ASP A 104 25.42 -3.45 -6.35
N ILE A 105 25.20 -3.14 -5.09
CA ILE A 105 24.32 -3.89 -4.19
C ILE A 105 22.91 -3.28 -4.08
N TYR A 106 22.67 -2.16 -4.72
CA TYR A 106 21.41 -1.42 -4.60
C TYR A 106 20.39 -1.88 -5.66
N ALA A 107 19.18 -1.38 -5.55
CA ALA A 107 18.17 -1.60 -6.58
C ALA A 107 18.35 -0.59 -7.71
N ASP A 108 18.43 -1.07 -8.93
CA ASP A 108 18.73 -0.29 -10.14
C ASP A 108 17.52 0.45 -10.69
N PHE A 109 16.31 0.04 -10.27
CA PHE A 109 15.07 0.68 -10.69
C PHE A 109 14.00 0.59 -9.59
N LEU A 110 13.09 1.56 -9.61
CA LEU A 110 11.89 1.54 -8.78
C LEU A 110 10.81 0.71 -9.48
N TRP A 111 10.19 -0.22 -8.79
CA TRP A 111 9.21 -1.08 -9.40
C TRP A 111 7.94 -1.27 -8.57
N GLY A 112 6.87 -1.61 -9.25
CA GLY A 112 5.58 -1.91 -8.66
C GLY A 112 4.78 -2.89 -9.50
N ILE A 113 3.83 -3.58 -8.86
CA ILE A 113 2.98 -4.56 -9.51
C ILE A 113 1.60 -3.96 -9.75
N ILE A 114 1.13 -4.06 -10.98
CA ILE A 114 -0.24 -3.76 -11.39
C ILE A 114 -0.98 -5.08 -11.52
N THR A 115 -1.96 -5.27 -10.67
CA THR A 115 -2.81 -6.46 -10.65
C THR A 115 -4.23 -6.07 -10.23
N GLY A 116 -5.12 -7.03 -10.09
CA GLY A 116 -6.50 -6.80 -9.67
C GLY A 116 -7.23 -8.13 -9.48
N TYR A 117 -8.48 -8.08 -9.07
CA TYR A 117 -9.34 -9.27 -9.02
C TYR A 117 -9.52 -9.91 -10.40
N ASP A 118 -9.53 -9.05 -11.42
CA ASP A 118 -9.54 -9.38 -12.84
C ASP A 118 -8.85 -8.27 -13.67
N ALA A 119 -8.80 -8.43 -14.98
CA ALA A 119 -8.21 -7.45 -15.88
C ALA A 119 -8.93 -6.08 -15.84
N ALA A 120 -10.23 -6.05 -15.54
CA ALA A 120 -10.99 -4.81 -15.42
C ALA A 120 -10.57 -4.04 -14.16
N GLY A 121 -10.37 -4.74 -13.03
CA GLY A 121 -9.80 -4.18 -11.81
C GLY A 121 -8.40 -3.61 -12.00
N ALA A 122 -7.53 -4.35 -12.68
CA ALA A 122 -6.18 -3.89 -13.04
C ALA A 122 -6.23 -2.65 -13.97
N MET A 123 -7.10 -2.65 -14.97
CA MET A 123 -7.32 -1.51 -15.88
C MET A 123 -7.81 -0.27 -15.11
N LYS A 124 -8.69 -0.45 -14.13
CA LYS A 124 -9.15 0.64 -13.26
C LYS A 124 -7.98 1.32 -12.55
N MET A 125 -6.98 0.56 -12.07
CA MET A 125 -5.78 1.13 -11.44
C MET A 125 -4.98 1.97 -12.43
N VAL A 126 -4.81 1.51 -13.67
CA VAL A 126 -4.11 2.26 -14.74
C VAL A 126 -4.82 3.57 -15.04
N ASN A 127 -6.14 3.54 -15.19
CA ASN A 127 -6.96 4.70 -15.51
C ASN A 127 -7.05 5.69 -14.35
N ASN A 128 -7.10 5.20 -13.12
CA ASN A 128 -7.19 6.04 -11.92
C ASN A 128 -5.92 6.84 -11.63
N SER A 129 -4.81 6.56 -12.28
CA SER A 129 -3.53 7.24 -12.04
C SER A 129 -3.27 8.44 -12.98
N THR A 130 -4.31 9.01 -13.61
CA THR A 130 -4.17 10.21 -14.47
C THR A 130 -4.04 11.49 -13.68
N GLU A 131 -4.72 11.58 -12.53
CA GLU A 131 -4.70 12.75 -11.68
C GLU A 131 -3.90 12.51 -10.41
N PRO A 132 -3.20 13.49 -9.84
CA PRO A 132 -2.52 13.38 -8.57
C PRO A 132 -3.47 12.92 -7.47
N LEU A 133 -3.00 12.04 -6.60
CA LEU A 133 -3.72 11.67 -5.38
C LEU A 133 -3.37 12.68 -4.30
N ILE A 134 -4.34 13.48 -3.88
CA ILE A 134 -4.17 14.45 -2.79
C ILE A 134 -4.65 13.78 -1.50
N ILE A 135 -3.75 13.65 -0.53
CA ILE A 135 -4.04 13.04 0.76
C ILE A 135 -4.44 14.15 1.75
N LYS A 136 -5.71 14.17 2.15
CA LYS A 136 -6.28 15.10 3.13
C LYS A 136 -6.85 14.41 4.35
N ASP A 137 -7.38 13.21 4.17
CA ASP A 137 -8.05 12.46 5.23
C ASP A 137 -7.32 11.15 5.48
N ALA A 138 -7.12 10.79 6.74
CA ALA A 138 -6.48 9.53 7.11
C ALA A 138 -7.23 8.79 8.21
N VAL A 139 -7.17 7.46 8.17
CA VAL A 139 -7.63 6.59 9.25
C VAL A 139 -6.56 5.54 9.53
N ALA A 140 -6.29 5.32 10.82
CA ALA A 140 -5.26 4.38 11.25
C ALA A 140 -5.76 3.42 12.33
N SER A 141 -5.21 2.20 12.31
CA SER A 141 -5.38 1.22 13.40
C SER A 141 -4.22 1.23 14.40
N ILE A 142 -3.48 2.32 14.42
CA ILE A 142 -2.35 2.54 15.33
C ILE A 142 -2.27 4.01 15.70
N TRP A 143 -1.94 4.24 16.95
CA TRP A 143 -1.79 5.59 17.50
C TRP A 143 -0.63 6.35 16.85
N GLU A 144 -0.92 7.54 16.30
CA GLU A 144 0.07 8.48 15.78
C GLU A 144 -0.49 9.90 15.83
N LEU A 145 0.01 10.73 16.73
CA LEU A 145 -0.48 12.11 16.90
C LEU A 145 0.32 13.14 16.12
N HIS A 146 1.60 12.89 15.88
CA HIS A 146 2.45 13.88 15.21
C HIS A 146 2.04 14.12 13.77
N SER A 147 1.57 13.07 13.09
CA SER A 147 1.10 13.14 11.71
C SER A 147 -0.29 13.76 11.56
N ALA A 148 -1.07 13.85 12.65
CA ALA A 148 -2.43 14.39 12.61
C ALA A 148 -2.51 15.84 12.09
N LYS A 149 -1.44 16.64 12.24
CA LYS A 149 -1.36 18.01 11.73
C LYS A 149 -1.40 18.10 10.20
N TRP A 150 -1.03 17.03 9.51
CA TRP A 150 -0.98 16.98 8.05
C TRP A 150 -2.33 16.74 7.38
N PHE A 151 -3.32 16.28 8.16
CA PHE A 151 -4.62 15.90 7.63
C PHE A 151 -5.69 16.92 8.00
N ASP A 152 -6.66 17.10 7.10
CA ASP A 152 -7.88 17.86 7.39
C ASP A 152 -8.75 17.08 8.38
N ARG A 153 -8.92 15.75 8.14
CA ARG A 153 -9.61 14.84 9.06
C ARG A 153 -8.73 13.63 9.33
N TYR A 154 -8.72 13.21 10.58
CA TYR A 154 -7.91 12.09 11.02
C TYR A 154 -8.64 11.28 12.09
N GLY A 155 -8.64 9.96 11.93
CA GLY A 155 -9.17 9.03 12.91
C GLY A 155 -8.18 7.91 13.21
N TRP A 156 -8.12 7.46 14.46
CA TRP A 156 -7.26 6.35 14.85
C TRP A 156 -7.88 5.56 15.99
N VAL A 157 -7.55 4.27 16.06
CA VAL A 157 -7.79 3.40 17.21
C VAL A 157 -6.45 3.02 17.82
N ASP A 158 -6.42 2.78 19.14
CA ASP A 158 -5.18 2.43 19.81
C ASP A 158 -4.96 0.92 19.81
N ASP A 159 -3.77 0.50 19.46
CA ASP A 159 -3.36 -0.89 19.43
C ASP A 159 -2.84 -1.42 20.79
N HIS A 160 -2.76 -0.55 21.80
CA HIS A 160 -2.25 -0.87 23.14
C HIS A 160 -3.28 -0.77 24.24
N THR A 161 -4.18 0.22 24.15
CA THR A 161 -5.14 0.55 25.20
C THR A 161 -6.55 0.29 24.71
N GLN A 162 -7.14 -0.78 25.16
CA GLN A 162 -8.50 -1.15 24.78
C GLN A 162 -9.50 -0.01 25.03
N GLY A 163 -10.29 0.31 24.02
CA GLY A 163 -11.31 1.35 24.08
C GLY A 163 -10.77 2.77 23.96
N MET A 164 -9.50 2.93 23.61
CA MET A 164 -8.91 4.23 23.34
C MET A 164 -8.88 4.50 21.83
N TRP A 165 -9.39 5.65 21.43
CA TRP A 165 -9.39 6.09 20.05
C TRP A 165 -9.37 7.62 19.98
N GLY A 166 -9.17 8.17 18.81
CA GLY A 166 -9.19 9.63 18.66
C GLY A 166 -9.56 10.06 17.26
N GLU A 167 -9.98 11.31 17.16
CA GLU A 167 -10.31 11.91 15.89
C GLU A 167 -10.01 13.41 15.83
N LYS A 168 -9.77 13.88 14.62
CA LYS A 168 -9.74 15.28 14.21
C LYS A 168 -10.79 15.44 13.10
N LYS A 169 -11.75 16.35 13.28
CA LYS A 169 -12.93 16.44 12.40
C LYS A 169 -12.78 17.45 11.27
N SER A 170 -11.87 18.40 11.40
CA SER A 170 -11.59 19.41 10.37
C SER A 170 -10.13 19.87 10.41
N ALA A 171 -9.69 20.59 9.38
CA ALA A 171 -8.33 21.14 9.28
C ALA A 171 -7.98 22.07 10.46
N GLN A 172 -8.97 22.76 11.03
CA GLN A 172 -8.81 23.72 12.13
C GLN A 172 -8.83 23.08 13.51
N ASP A 173 -9.30 21.83 13.61
CA ASP A 173 -9.43 21.15 14.90
C ASP A 173 -8.08 20.60 15.39
N THR A 174 -8.03 20.32 16.67
CA THR A 174 -7.03 19.45 17.28
C THR A 174 -7.58 18.05 17.43
N VAL A 175 -6.70 17.06 17.61
CA VAL A 175 -7.12 15.68 17.88
C VAL A 175 -7.76 15.60 19.25
N VAL A 176 -8.96 15.06 19.32
CA VAL A 176 -9.65 14.71 20.56
C VAL A 176 -9.48 13.22 20.80
N THR A 177 -8.99 12.86 21.97
CA THR A 177 -8.83 11.46 22.40
C THR A 177 -10.00 11.05 23.28
N TYR A 178 -10.51 9.87 23.04
CA TYR A 178 -11.60 9.26 23.80
C TYR A 178 -11.11 7.98 24.47
N GLN A 179 -11.58 7.73 25.67
CA GLN A 179 -11.33 6.50 26.41
C GLN A 179 -12.65 5.97 26.97
N LEU A 180 -13.03 4.77 26.53
CA LEU A 180 -14.20 4.11 27.10
C LEU A 180 -13.91 3.62 28.51
N PRO A 181 -14.91 3.62 29.41
CA PRO A 181 -14.73 3.11 30.75
C PRO A 181 -14.30 1.65 30.77
N GLN A 182 -13.31 1.34 31.58
CA GLN A 182 -12.85 -0.04 31.79
C GLN A 182 -13.58 -0.66 32.98
N VAL A 183 -14.13 -1.85 32.78
CA VAL A 183 -14.82 -2.61 33.82
C VAL A 183 -13.95 -3.79 34.24
N PRO A 184 -13.70 -4.01 35.54
CA PRO A 184 -12.98 -5.18 35.98
C PRO A 184 -13.70 -6.47 35.57
N THR A 185 -13.02 -7.31 34.79
CA THR A 185 -13.58 -8.55 34.23
C THR A 185 -12.74 -9.74 34.68
N LYS A 186 -13.41 -10.80 35.15
CA LYS A 186 -12.74 -12.08 35.48
C LYS A 186 -12.30 -12.76 34.21
N MET A 187 -11.04 -13.13 34.15
CA MET A 187 -10.45 -13.86 33.02
C MET A 187 -9.62 -15.03 33.52
N LEU A 188 -9.52 -16.07 32.69
CA LEU A 188 -8.58 -17.17 32.88
C LEU A 188 -7.24 -16.78 32.22
N SER A 189 -6.20 -16.75 33.02
CA SER A 189 -4.84 -16.52 32.55
C SER A 189 -4.00 -17.76 32.75
N ARG A 190 -3.24 -18.19 31.74
CA ARG A 190 -2.35 -19.34 31.84
C ARG A 190 -1.21 -19.01 32.82
N ASN A 191 -1.04 -19.84 33.85
CA ASN A 191 0.03 -19.67 34.81
C ASN A 191 1.31 -20.39 34.39
N ARG A 192 2.42 -20.14 35.13
CA ARG A 192 3.72 -20.73 34.82
C ARG A 192 3.78 -22.24 35.01
N LYS A 193 2.80 -22.83 35.70
CA LYS A 193 2.71 -24.28 35.96
C LYS A 193 1.87 -24.99 34.88
N GLY A 194 1.43 -24.29 33.84
CA GLY A 194 0.63 -24.86 32.76
C GLY A 194 -0.87 -24.93 33.04
N GLY A 195 -1.32 -24.52 34.23
CA GLY A 195 -2.74 -24.36 34.58
C GLY A 195 -3.28 -22.97 34.29
N PHE A 196 -4.46 -22.67 34.80
CA PHE A 196 -5.12 -21.38 34.65
C PHE A 196 -5.45 -20.76 36.00
N ASP A 197 -5.15 -19.48 36.16
CA ASP A 197 -5.56 -18.66 37.29
C ASP A 197 -6.69 -17.71 36.85
N THR A 198 -7.61 -17.43 37.75
CA THR A 198 -8.59 -16.39 37.54
C THR A 198 -7.96 -15.06 37.94
N VAL A 199 -7.87 -14.14 36.98
CA VAL A 199 -7.35 -12.79 37.16
C VAL A 199 -8.43 -11.77 36.89
N MET A 200 -8.39 -10.63 37.60
CA MET A 200 -9.22 -9.49 37.28
C MET A 200 -8.44 -8.59 36.33
N MET A 201 -8.98 -8.38 35.17
CA MET A 201 -8.38 -7.46 34.17
C MET A 201 -9.35 -6.33 33.84
N PRO A 202 -8.88 -5.09 33.73
CA PRO A 202 -9.71 -4.04 33.22
C PRO A 202 -10.04 -4.34 31.76
N ARG A 203 -11.31 -4.28 31.44
CA ARG A 203 -11.79 -4.41 30.06
C ARG A 203 -12.90 -3.43 29.79
N VAL A 204 -12.95 -2.98 28.58
CA VAL A 204 -14.06 -2.18 28.07
C VAL A 204 -15.13 -3.13 27.52
N ASN A 205 -16.37 -2.94 27.90
CA ASN A 205 -17.49 -3.79 27.45
C ASN A 205 -18.67 -2.90 26.99
N PRO A 206 -19.22 -3.09 25.81
CA PRO A 206 -18.69 -3.88 24.71
C PRO A 206 -17.67 -3.06 23.91
N VAL A 207 -16.50 -3.61 23.65
CA VAL A 207 -15.52 -2.98 22.78
C VAL A 207 -15.25 -3.87 21.60
N ASP A 208 -15.34 -3.28 20.47
CA ASP A 208 -14.81 -3.83 19.25
C ASP A 208 -14.03 -2.73 18.51
N GLU A 209 -12.70 -2.85 18.55
CA GLU A 209 -11.81 -1.89 17.90
C GLU A 209 -11.98 -1.91 16.39
N MET A 210 -12.29 -3.06 15.81
CA MET A 210 -12.61 -3.18 14.39
C MET A 210 -13.87 -2.37 14.03
N GLN A 211 -14.90 -2.40 14.89
CA GLN A 211 -16.11 -1.60 14.67
C GLN A 211 -15.79 -0.10 14.76
N THR A 212 -14.97 0.32 15.73
CA THR A 212 -14.55 1.71 15.89
C THR A 212 -13.74 2.17 14.68
N PHE A 213 -12.76 1.37 14.24
CA PHE A 213 -11.98 1.61 13.04
C PHE A 213 -12.88 1.72 11.80
N TYR A 214 -13.81 0.80 11.64
CA TYR A 214 -14.75 0.81 10.52
C TYR A 214 -15.65 2.05 10.52
N ASN A 215 -16.15 2.47 11.67
CA ASN A 215 -16.97 3.67 11.78
C ASN A 215 -16.20 4.92 11.32
N LEU A 216 -14.94 5.04 11.73
CA LEU A 216 -14.04 6.11 11.26
C LEU A 216 -13.79 6.01 9.75
N TYR A 217 -13.49 4.81 9.26
CA TYR A 217 -13.29 4.53 7.83
C TYR A 217 -14.52 4.89 6.99
N ALA A 218 -15.71 4.43 7.39
CA ALA A 218 -16.96 4.67 6.68
C ALA A 218 -17.37 6.16 6.71
N THR A 219 -17.09 6.86 7.83
CA THR A 219 -17.42 8.27 8.01
C THR A 219 -16.50 9.18 7.23
N TYR A 220 -15.19 8.94 7.27
CA TYR A 220 -14.22 9.82 6.64
C TYR A 220 -13.93 9.46 5.19
N ASN A 221 -14.17 8.20 4.79
CA ASN A 221 -13.78 7.71 3.48
C ASN A 221 -12.37 8.20 3.11
N PRO A 222 -11.33 7.78 3.85
CA PRO A 222 -10.02 8.43 3.87
C PRO A 222 -9.26 8.27 2.56
N ASP A 223 -8.31 9.19 2.32
CA ASP A 223 -7.31 9.10 1.24
C ASP A 223 -6.16 8.19 1.61
N LEU A 224 -5.87 8.07 2.92
CA LEU A 224 -4.82 7.22 3.47
C LEU A 224 -5.40 6.32 4.55
N VAL A 225 -5.14 5.03 4.42
CA VAL A 225 -5.42 4.03 5.46
C VAL A 225 -4.11 3.44 5.92
N VAL A 226 -3.87 3.48 7.22
CA VAL A 226 -2.67 2.89 7.84
C VAL A 226 -3.10 1.83 8.83
N THR A 227 -2.57 0.62 8.69
CA THR A 227 -2.87 -0.46 9.64
C THR A 227 -1.60 -1.07 10.21
N ALA A 228 -1.67 -1.43 11.49
CA ALA A 228 -0.67 -2.20 12.19
C ALA A 228 -1.40 -3.18 13.12
N ALA A 229 -1.31 -4.47 12.84
CA ALA A 229 -1.98 -5.52 13.60
C ALA A 229 -1.44 -6.89 13.18
N HIS A 230 -1.81 -7.95 13.87
CA HIS A 230 -1.57 -9.30 13.38
C HIS A 230 -2.31 -9.51 12.06
N ALA A 231 -1.66 -10.17 11.11
CA ALA A 231 -2.25 -10.39 9.79
C ALA A 231 -1.70 -11.66 9.13
N THR A 232 -2.48 -12.16 8.20
CA THR A 232 -2.06 -13.08 7.16
C THR A 232 -2.40 -12.48 5.79
N GLU A 233 -2.11 -13.21 4.73
CA GLU A 233 -2.54 -12.80 3.39
C GLU A 233 -4.06 -12.74 3.21
N ARG A 234 -4.85 -13.28 4.17
CA ARG A 234 -6.31 -13.39 4.09
C ARG A 234 -7.07 -12.61 5.13
N ASN A 235 -6.42 -12.19 6.21
CA ASN A 235 -7.08 -11.49 7.32
C ASN A 235 -6.17 -10.46 7.98
N LEU A 236 -6.82 -9.51 8.63
CA LEU A 236 -6.23 -8.52 9.51
C LEU A 236 -6.94 -8.61 10.86
N GLU A 237 -6.19 -8.95 11.91
CA GLU A 237 -6.69 -9.10 13.28
C GLU A 237 -6.47 -7.79 14.05
N MET A 238 -7.52 -6.98 14.14
CA MET A 238 -7.45 -5.76 14.93
C MET A 238 -7.32 -6.11 16.42
N PRO A 239 -6.43 -5.43 17.18
CA PRO A 239 -6.35 -5.63 18.62
C PRO A 239 -7.72 -5.42 19.27
N PHE A 240 -7.99 -6.17 20.34
CA PHE A 240 -9.23 -6.04 21.13
C PHE A 240 -10.54 -6.19 20.35
N SER A 241 -10.50 -6.87 19.22
CA SER A 241 -11.67 -7.13 18.37
C SER A 241 -12.17 -8.56 18.53
N LEU A 242 -13.48 -8.74 18.33
CA LEU A 242 -14.11 -10.06 18.35
C LEU A 242 -14.04 -10.76 16.99
N GLY A 243 -13.78 -10.02 15.93
CA GLY A 243 -13.69 -10.53 14.57
C GLY A 243 -12.45 -9.98 13.84
N ASN A 244 -12.37 -10.30 12.57
CA ASN A 244 -11.26 -9.92 11.70
C ASN A 244 -11.79 -9.23 10.44
N ILE A 245 -10.95 -8.37 9.84
CA ILE A 245 -11.16 -7.94 8.47
C ILE A 245 -10.58 -9.03 7.56
N LYS A 246 -11.37 -9.55 6.64
CA LYS A 246 -11.01 -10.64 5.72
C LYS A 246 -11.21 -10.25 4.28
N ALA A 247 -10.56 -10.99 3.39
CA ALA A 247 -10.81 -10.96 1.96
C ALA A 247 -11.76 -12.10 1.57
N LYS A 248 -12.81 -11.78 0.82
CA LYS A 248 -13.73 -12.75 0.26
C LYS A 248 -14.30 -12.23 -1.06
N ASP A 249 -14.23 -13.02 -2.11
CA ASP A 249 -14.74 -12.67 -3.46
C ASP A 249 -14.24 -11.28 -3.93
N GLY A 250 -12.99 -10.94 -3.64
CA GLY A 250 -12.39 -9.63 -3.95
C GLY A 250 -12.93 -8.47 -3.12
N GLN A 251 -13.68 -8.74 -2.05
CA GLN A 251 -14.27 -7.75 -1.16
C GLN A 251 -13.61 -7.77 0.21
N LEU A 252 -13.53 -6.60 0.84
CA LEU A 252 -13.20 -6.48 2.27
C LEU A 252 -14.46 -6.81 3.08
N TYR A 253 -14.29 -7.71 4.03
CA TYR A 253 -15.39 -8.30 4.77
C TYR A 253 -15.03 -8.32 6.26
N MET A 254 -15.92 -7.85 7.11
CA MET A 254 -15.79 -7.88 8.56
C MET A 254 -16.49 -9.12 9.12
N ASP A 255 -15.70 -9.98 9.74
CA ASP A 255 -16.17 -11.25 10.29
C ASP A 255 -16.58 -11.07 11.77
N PHE A 256 -17.64 -10.30 12.00
CA PHE A 256 -18.24 -10.24 13.33
C PHE A 256 -18.96 -11.56 13.65
N PRO A 257 -18.82 -12.10 14.86
CA PRO A 257 -19.37 -13.42 15.20
C PRO A 257 -20.88 -13.58 14.95
N ASN A 258 -21.65 -12.51 15.09
CA ASN A 258 -23.11 -12.56 14.97
C ASN A 258 -23.67 -11.68 13.85
N ASP A 259 -22.84 -10.86 13.21
CA ASP A 259 -23.25 -9.91 12.19
C ASP A 259 -22.13 -9.68 11.17
N PRO A 260 -21.77 -10.71 10.39
CA PRO A 260 -20.75 -10.56 9.37
C PRO A 260 -21.25 -9.64 8.25
N GLN A 261 -20.44 -8.68 7.84
CA GLN A 261 -20.83 -7.70 6.84
C GLN A 261 -19.67 -7.28 5.93
N ASN A 262 -19.97 -6.94 4.70
CA ASN A 262 -18.99 -6.34 3.81
C ASN A 262 -18.63 -4.93 4.29
N MET A 263 -17.36 -4.58 4.20
CA MET A 263 -16.95 -3.19 4.37
C MET A 263 -17.53 -2.34 3.22
N LYS A 264 -17.95 -1.13 3.55
CA LYS A 264 -18.45 -0.19 2.55
C LYS A 264 -17.43 0.00 1.44
N GLU A 265 -17.85 -0.27 0.21
CA GLU A 265 -17.01 0.02 -0.95
C GLU A 265 -16.69 1.50 -1.04
N SER A 266 -15.44 1.80 -1.35
CA SER A 266 -15.00 3.17 -1.51
C SER A 266 -14.96 3.58 -2.99
N GLY A 267 -15.73 4.60 -3.36
CA GLY A 267 -15.57 5.28 -4.64
C GLY A 267 -14.32 6.18 -4.72
N LYS A 268 -13.68 6.48 -3.58
CA LYS A 268 -12.53 7.36 -3.48
C LYS A 268 -11.22 6.58 -3.54
N ARG A 269 -10.33 6.98 -4.43
CA ARG A 269 -8.96 6.42 -4.49
C ARG A 269 -8.23 6.67 -3.18
N LYS A 270 -7.40 5.72 -2.77
CA LYS A 270 -6.61 5.84 -1.55
C LYS A 270 -5.26 5.16 -1.63
N VAL A 271 -4.40 5.49 -0.70
CA VAL A 271 -3.21 4.72 -0.35
C VAL A 271 -3.56 3.81 0.83
N TYR A 272 -3.22 2.55 0.73
CA TYR A 272 -3.22 1.62 1.85
C TYR A 272 -1.79 1.30 2.24
N PHE A 273 -1.43 1.62 3.48
CA PHE A 273 -0.10 1.42 4.02
C PHE A 273 -0.14 0.46 5.22
N ALA A 274 0.42 -0.73 5.04
CA ALA A 274 0.49 -1.73 6.08
C ALA A 274 1.82 -1.62 6.84
N VAL A 275 1.75 -1.12 8.07
CA VAL A 275 2.91 -0.90 8.94
C VAL A 275 2.99 -2.01 9.97
N GLY A 276 3.74 -3.07 9.69
CA GLY A 276 3.90 -4.18 10.64
C GLY A 276 2.82 -5.27 10.56
N ASN A 277 2.07 -5.32 9.46
CA ASN A 277 1.13 -6.40 9.19
C ASN A 277 1.83 -7.55 8.46
N CYS A 278 1.95 -8.70 9.11
CA CYS A 278 2.55 -9.89 8.50
C CYS A 278 1.79 -10.30 7.23
N LEU A 279 2.51 -10.64 6.17
CA LEU A 279 1.98 -11.26 4.94
C LEU A 279 0.86 -10.52 4.22
N ILE A 280 0.42 -9.35 4.69
CA ILE A 280 -0.76 -8.66 4.13
C ILE A 280 -0.58 -8.25 2.66
N GLY A 281 0.65 -8.07 2.22
CA GLY A 281 1.01 -7.80 0.81
C GLY A 281 1.25 -9.07 -0.01
N ASN A 282 1.22 -10.26 0.61
CA ASN A 282 1.39 -11.52 -0.10
C ASN A 282 0.07 -11.94 -0.76
N VAL A 283 0.01 -11.94 -2.07
CA VAL A 283 -1.18 -12.39 -2.82
C VAL A 283 -1.36 -13.92 -2.72
N ASN A 284 -0.26 -14.65 -2.50
CA ASN A 284 -0.24 -16.09 -2.31
C ASN A 284 -0.88 -16.90 -3.45
N ASN A 285 -0.67 -16.45 -4.68
CA ASN A 285 -1.13 -17.09 -5.92
C ASN A 285 -2.67 -17.26 -5.97
N THR A 286 -3.42 -16.29 -5.46
CA THR A 286 -4.88 -16.35 -5.38
C THR A 286 -5.54 -14.99 -5.54
N LYS A 287 -6.80 -14.97 -6.00
CA LYS A 287 -7.65 -13.78 -5.97
C LYS A 287 -8.17 -13.44 -4.57
N GLU A 288 -8.16 -14.40 -3.67
CA GLU A 288 -8.74 -14.30 -2.32
C GLU A 288 -7.68 -13.81 -1.31
N SER A 289 -7.11 -12.65 -1.58
CA SER A 289 -6.11 -12.04 -0.70
C SER A 289 -6.50 -10.63 -0.27
N MET A 290 -6.00 -10.22 0.89
CA MET A 290 -6.21 -8.87 1.42
C MET A 290 -5.71 -7.80 0.45
N ALA A 291 -4.57 -8.03 -0.22
CA ALA A 291 -4.04 -7.10 -1.21
C ALA A 291 -5.05 -6.88 -2.36
N ILE A 292 -5.60 -7.97 -2.91
CA ILE A 292 -6.58 -7.88 -4.00
C ILE A 292 -7.89 -7.22 -3.51
N ALA A 293 -8.38 -7.57 -2.33
CA ALA A 293 -9.59 -6.97 -1.78
C ALA A 293 -9.43 -5.46 -1.50
N TRP A 294 -8.28 -5.02 -0.98
CA TRP A 294 -7.99 -3.58 -0.82
C TRP A 294 -7.97 -2.83 -2.15
N MET A 295 -7.38 -3.42 -3.19
CA MET A 295 -7.38 -2.80 -4.54
C MET A 295 -8.77 -2.77 -5.15
N ASN A 296 -9.55 -3.85 -5.00
CA ASN A 296 -10.89 -3.97 -5.60
C ASN A 296 -11.94 -3.15 -4.85
N SER A 297 -12.40 -3.59 -3.69
CA SER A 297 -13.47 -2.94 -2.93
C SER A 297 -12.98 -1.74 -2.10
N GLY A 298 -11.78 -1.80 -1.58
CA GLY A 298 -11.16 -0.69 -0.86
C GLY A 298 -10.76 0.47 -1.76
N ASN A 299 -10.68 0.27 -3.08
CA ASN A 299 -10.22 1.22 -4.09
C ASN A 299 -8.83 1.80 -3.79
N ALA A 300 -7.93 0.94 -3.26
CA ALA A 300 -6.54 1.32 -3.04
C ALA A 300 -5.82 1.46 -4.39
N ALA A 301 -5.48 2.68 -4.77
CA ALA A 301 -4.69 2.98 -5.97
C ALA A 301 -3.20 2.62 -5.77
N THR A 302 -2.77 2.56 -4.52
CA THR A 302 -1.44 2.11 -4.13
C THR A 302 -1.54 1.36 -2.80
N MET A 303 -0.92 0.21 -2.74
CA MET A 303 -0.78 -0.58 -1.53
C MET A 303 0.70 -0.88 -1.28
N ILE A 304 1.12 -0.72 -0.03
CA ILE A 304 2.45 -1.12 0.44
C ILE A 304 2.23 -2.10 1.61
N GLY A 305 2.77 -3.30 1.47
CA GLY A 305 2.61 -4.36 2.48
C GLY A 305 3.71 -5.39 2.41
N TYR A 306 3.85 -6.17 3.45
CA TYR A 306 4.87 -7.20 3.59
C TYR A 306 4.43 -8.52 2.95
N VAL A 307 5.32 -9.14 2.19
CA VAL A 307 5.13 -10.51 1.64
C VAL A 307 5.71 -11.59 2.56
N VAL A 308 6.23 -11.18 3.71
CA VAL A 308 6.83 -12.04 4.73
C VAL A 308 6.29 -11.69 6.11
N THR A 309 6.55 -12.55 7.09
CA THR A 309 6.33 -12.24 8.50
C THR A 309 7.19 -11.05 8.89
N THR A 310 6.61 -10.11 9.61
CA THR A 310 7.28 -8.91 10.10
C THR A 310 6.96 -8.69 11.58
N TRP A 311 7.59 -7.70 12.18
CA TRP A 311 7.29 -7.30 13.54
C TRP A 311 6.25 -6.17 13.55
N HIS A 312 5.30 -6.29 14.45
CA HIS A 312 4.40 -5.22 14.79
C HIS A 312 5.22 -4.03 15.35
N GLY A 313 5.22 -2.90 14.64
CA GLY A 313 5.83 -1.67 15.12
C GLY A 313 4.99 -1.08 16.24
N ARG A 314 5.59 -0.86 17.40
CA ARG A 314 4.97 -0.08 18.46
C ARG A 314 5.28 1.39 18.24
N ASN A 315 4.29 2.26 18.43
CA ASN A 315 4.41 3.72 18.35
C ASN A 315 4.64 4.24 16.92
N GLY A 316 3.56 4.68 16.31
CA GLY A 316 3.57 5.47 15.09
C GLY A 316 3.69 4.67 13.80
N TRP A 317 3.75 5.39 12.73
CA TRP A 317 3.69 4.86 11.37
C TRP A 317 5.06 4.47 10.79
N GLY A 318 6.04 4.18 11.65
CA GLY A 318 7.38 3.79 11.21
C GLY A 318 8.00 4.79 10.24
N GLY A 319 8.49 4.30 9.11
CA GLY A 319 9.09 5.14 8.07
C GLY A 319 8.12 6.07 7.34
N LEU A 320 6.79 5.82 7.41
CA LEU A 320 5.81 6.62 6.67
C LEU A 320 5.81 8.09 7.08
N LYS A 321 6.10 8.39 8.34
CA LYS A 321 6.20 9.78 8.84
C LYS A 321 7.24 10.64 8.12
N TYR A 322 8.18 10.03 7.41
CA TYR A 322 9.17 10.74 6.61
C TYR A 322 8.71 11.02 5.17
N TRP A 323 7.56 10.48 4.77
CA TRP A 323 6.95 10.68 3.46
C TRP A 323 5.88 11.78 3.49
N LEU A 324 5.42 12.14 4.66
CA LEU A 324 4.44 13.18 4.94
C LEU A 324 5.15 14.47 5.37
#